data_67f4527cc9b8aec7b31c0ae6528552a9
#
_entry.id   67f4527cc9b8aec7b31c0ae6528552a9
#
_cell.length_a   1.000
_cell.length_b   1.000
_cell.length_c   1.000
_cell.angle_alpha   90.00
_cell.angle_beta   90.00
_cell.angle_gamma   90.00
#
_symmetry.space_group_name_H-M   'P 1'
#
loop_
_entity.id
_entity.type
_entity.pdbx_description
1 polymer ?
#
loop_
_entity_poly.entity_id
_entity_poly.type
_entity_poly.pdbx_seq_one_letter_code
_entity_poly.pdbx_strand_id
1 'polypeptide(L)'
;TNRKISDIKGKIHIDIYNFIRNIYAVYNLKTDTLKLDAVADEMLGEKKDDFDWSKVKDILRDKSTASTFCRYCLKDSSLTFRIYERLYSLLEEISKGIGQLLQDVSRMTTGAVVEHYIMKMTVKENEVIPNKPSEFEVQDRLKRINIGAFVYQPSPGMYSDIGIVDFRSLYPSIVISHNICPSTIVHEGGNVAYKDKSQVFGLIPSILLSVLNARIDAKAKLKYEPNNNTLKARVSVLKLIANGFFGYLGYYNARWYCFECAGSILALGREYVNKVIERAEKDGFKVIYADTDSAFISSISKEQMNKLLSDINSTLPSPMELELQGVYRRALFVSAKGKEKGAKKKYALCDQDGNLIVKGFQTVRRDWALIAKETQYEVLRKILVENDVNGALSYVKRVIGDIRSLRVPLDKMAILTRLHKDASSYAQTGRHISAALSSGVKFSAGDTVKYIITKGRPGETVSQRSILFDIAKENNIQYDPEYYINQQVIPSVLQIFEVLGFSEGDITGKKNLSLNDF
;
A
#
# COMPACT_ATOMS: atom_id res chain seq x y z
N THR A 1 22.52 -4.62 -10.40
CA THR A 1 22.25 -6.07 -10.29
C THR A 1 22.01 -6.60 -11.70
N ASN A 2 22.97 -7.36 -12.23
CA ASN A 2 22.85 -8.06 -13.50
C ASN A 2 21.72 -9.10 -13.38
N ARG A 3 20.50 -8.73 -13.71
CA ARG A 3 19.39 -9.69 -13.81
C ARG A 3 19.58 -10.47 -15.12
N LYS A 4 19.72 -11.78 -15.01
CA LYS A 4 19.62 -12.67 -16.18
C LYS A 4 18.21 -12.55 -16.71
N ILE A 5 18.05 -11.95 -17.88
CA ILE A 5 16.80 -11.92 -18.62
C ILE A 5 16.74 -13.24 -19.40
N SER A 6 15.72 -14.05 -19.14
CA SER A 6 15.46 -15.21 -19.98
C SER A 6 14.84 -14.74 -21.29
N ASP A 7 15.51 -15.00 -22.39
CA ASP A 7 15.01 -14.71 -23.73
C ASP A 7 14.98 -16.00 -24.56
N ILE A 8 13.84 -16.23 -25.22
CA ILE A 8 13.67 -17.42 -26.07
C ILE A 8 13.75 -16.95 -27.52
N LYS A 9 14.86 -17.27 -28.17
CA LYS A 9 15.12 -16.84 -29.54
C LYS A 9 13.95 -17.20 -30.48
N GLY A 10 13.43 -16.18 -31.16
CA GLY A 10 12.32 -16.34 -32.11
C GLY A 10 10.92 -16.51 -31.47
N LYS A 11 10.78 -16.31 -30.16
CA LYS A 11 9.49 -16.34 -29.46
C LYS A 11 9.29 -15.08 -28.62
N ILE A 12 8.03 -14.66 -28.50
CA ILE A 12 7.65 -13.57 -27.58
C ILE A 12 7.60 -14.17 -26.18
N HIS A 13 8.43 -13.65 -25.28
CA HIS A 13 8.45 -14.07 -23.87
C HIS A 13 7.89 -12.97 -22.97
N ILE A 14 6.71 -13.19 -22.40
CA ILE A 14 6.04 -12.26 -21.50
C ILE A 14 6.33 -12.67 -20.05
N ASP A 15 7.01 -11.81 -19.31
CA ASP A 15 7.38 -12.03 -17.91
C ASP A 15 6.28 -11.54 -16.97
N ILE A 16 5.33 -12.41 -16.65
CA ILE A 16 4.19 -12.08 -15.79
C ILE A 16 4.61 -11.78 -14.34
N TYR A 17 5.66 -12.44 -13.82
CA TYR A 17 6.16 -12.15 -12.48
C TYR A 17 6.69 -10.72 -12.35
N ASN A 18 7.53 -10.27 -13.30
CA ASN A 18 8.05 -8.90 -13.29
C ASN A 18 6.93 -7.88 -13.52
N PHE A 19 5.98 -8.17 -14.39
CA PHE A 19 4.83 -7.29 -14.61
C PHE A 19 4.00 -7.10 -13.35
N ILE A 20 3.65 -8.20 -12.68
CA ILE A 20 2.91 -8.15 -11.42
C ILE A 20 3.69 -7.36 -10.39
N ARG A 21 4.97 -7.68 -10.19
CA ARG A 21 5.82 -7.05 -9.18
C ARG A 21 6.00 -5.55 -9.40
N ASN A 22 6.19 -5.11 -10.62
CA ASN A 22 6.60 -3.73 -10.94
C ASN A 22 5.41 -2.80 -11.18
N ILE A 23 4.28 -3.33 -11.63
CA ILE A 23 3.12 -2.54 -12.08
C ILE A 23 1.85 -2.95 -11.34
N TYR A 24 1.45 -4.21 -11.42
CA TYR A 24 0.12 -4.62 -10.97
C TYR A 24 -0.02 -4.71 -9.44
N ALA A 25 0.96 -5.31 -8.75
CA ALA A 25 0.89 -5.53 -7.31
C ALA A 25 0.88 -4.25 -6.48
N VAL A 26 1.47 -3.17 -7.01
CA VAL A 26 1.54 -1.87 -6.31
C VAL A 26 0.15 -1.33 -5.97
N TYR A 27 -0.86 -1.63 -6.79
CA TYR A 27 -2.20 -1.04 -6.67
C TYR A 27 -3.33 -2.06 -6.45
N ASN A 28 -3.11 -3.35 -6.75
CA ASN A 28 -4.22 -4.28 -6.95
C ASN A 28 -4.13 -5.59 -6.16
N LEU A 29 -2.97 -5.98 -5.63
CA LEU A 29 -2.82 -7.24 -4.92
C LEU A 29 -2.77 -7.05 -3.40
N LYS A 30 -3.55 -7.87 -2.70
CA LYS A 30 -3.58 -7.92 -1.23
C LYS A 30 -2.88 -9.17 -0.67
N THR A 31 -2.08 -9.86 -1.49
CA THR A 31 -1.36 -11.08 -1.06
C THR A 31 -0.15 -10.77 -0.19
N ASP A 32 0.21 -11.73 0.65
CA ASP A 32 1.41 -11.62 1.50
C ASP A 32 2.71 -11.85 0.73
N THR A 33 2.65 -12.58 -0.38
CA THR A 33 3.81 -12.92 -1.21
C THR A 33 3.44 -12.87 -2.70
N LEU A 34 4.44 -12.73 -3.58
CA LEU A 34 4.25 -12.83 -5.03
C LEU A 34 4.58 -14.25 -5.56
N LYS A 35 4.52 -15.28 -4.71
CA LYS A 35 4.58 -16.66 -5.17
C LYS A 35 3.33 -16.98 -5.98
N LEU A 36 3.48 -17.90 -6.94
CA LEU A 36 2.40 -18.28 -7.86
C LEU A 36 1.13 -18.71 -7.12
N ASP A 37 1.29 -19.46 -6.04
CA ASP A 37 0.19 -19.93 -5.19
C ASP A 37 -0.66 -18.76 -4.64
N ALA A 38 -0.01 -17.79 -3.98
CA ALA A 38 -0.69 -16.65 -3.38
C ALA A 38 -1.32 -15.72 -4.41
N VAL A 39 -0.67 -15.55 -5.57
CA VAL A 39 -1.20 -14.73 -6.66
C VAL A 39 -2.38 -15.42 -7.33
N ALA A 40 -2.31 -16.74 -7.52
CA ALA A 40 -3.40 -17.53 -8.11
C ALA A 40 -4.63 -17.57 -7.17
N ASP A 41 -4.42 -17.76 -5.87
CA ASP A 41 -5.50 -17.70 -4.87
C ASP A 41 -6.24 -16.35 -4.90
N GLU A 42 -5.49 -15.24 -4.85
CA GLU A 42 -6.07 -13.89 -4.88
C GLU A 42 -6.75 -13.55 -6.22
N MET A 43 -6.14 -13.92 -7.34
CA MET A 43 -6.63 -13.51 -8.66
C MET A 43 -7.64 -14.47 -9.27
N LEU A 44 -7.51 -15.77 -9.00
CA LEU A 44 -8.30 -16.83 -9.64
C LEU A 44 -9.17 -17.60 -8.64
N GLY A 45 -8.94 -17.45 -7.33
CA GLY A 45 -9.59 -18.26 -6.29
C GLY A 45 -9.10 -19.70 -6.27
N GLU A 46 -7.92 -19.98 -6.83
CA GLU A 46 -7.36 -21.33 -6.95
C GLU A 46 -5.96 -21.39 -6.35
N LYS A 47 -5.68 -22.49 -5.67
CA LYS A 47 -4.37 -22.79 -5.09
C LYS A 47 -3.58 -23.75 -5.95
N LYS A 48 -2.28 -23.68 -5.77
CA LYS A 48 -1.31 -24.62 -6.30
C LYS A 48 -1.42 -25.96 -5.55
N ASP A 49 -1.07 -27.05 -6.20
CA ASP A 49 -0.95 -28.34 -5.54
C ASP A 49 0.33 -28.37 -4.70
N ASP A 50 0.30 -29.01 -3.53
CA ASP A 50 1.50 -29.22 -2.73
C ASP A 50 2.40 -30.24 -3.39
N PHE A 51 3.70 -29.94 -3.46
CA PHE A 51 4.68 -30.82 -4.08
C PHE A 51 6.01 -30.82 -3.30
N ASP A 52 6.47 -32.03 -2.94
CA ASP A 52 7.74 -32.22 -2.25
C ASP A 52 8.91 -32.27 -3.25
N TRP A 53 9.60 -31.15 -3.40
CA TRP A 53 10.75 -31.02 -4.30
C TRP A 53 11.94 -31.89 -3.93
N SER A 54 12.07 -32.37 -2.70
CA SER A 54 13.16 -33.25 -2.28
C SER A 54 13.11 -34.61 -2.98
N LYS A 55 11.90 -35.03 -3.35
CA LYS A 55 11.62 -36.32 -4.01
C LYS A 55 11.65 -36.31 -5.52
N VAL A 56 11.89 -35.16 -6.15
CA VAL A 56 11.85 -34.99 -7.63
C VAL A 56 12.71 -36.04 -8.35
N LYS A 57 13.92 -36.29 -7.87
CA LYS A 57 14.84 -37.26 -8.52
C LYS A 57 14.27 -38.68 -8.54
N ASP A 58 13.63 -39.09 -7.46
CA ASP A 58 13.07 -40.43 -7.31
C ASP A 58 11.76 -40.55 -8.11
N ILE A 59 10.93 -39.51 -8.05
CA ILE A 59 9.68 -39.41 -8.82
C ILE A 59 9.93 -39.49 -10.33
N LEU A 60 10.98 -38.84 -10.85
CA LEU A 60 11.30 -38.88 -12.28
C LEU A 60 11.89 -40.23 -12.74
N ARG A 61 12.42 -41.05 -11.84
CA ARG A 61 12.93 -42.39 -12.16
C ARG A 61 11.82 -43.45 -12.29
N ASP A 62 10.72 -43.24 -11.60
CA ASP A 62 9.58 -44.16 -11.62
C ASP A 62 8.43 -43.60 -12.45
N LYS A 63 8.08 -44.30 -13.56
CA LYS A 63 6.98 -43.89 -14.45
C LYS A 63 5.62 -43.82 -13.75
N SER A 64 5.40 -44.56 -12.67
CA SER A 64 4.14 -44.53 -11.93
C SER A 64 3.95 -43.22 -11.16
N THR A 65 5.04 -42.63 -10.67
CA THR A 65 5.04 -41.38 -9.90
C THR A 65 5.30 -40.13 -10.77
N ALA A 66 5.91 -40.32 -11.96
CA ALA A 66 6.18 -39.23 -12.91
C ALA A 66 4.89 -38.47 -13.33
N SER A 67 3.75 -39.18 -13.40
CA SER A 67 2.45 -38.58 -13.70
C SER A 67 2.03 -37.52 -12.70
N THR A 68 2.38 -37.66 -11.42
CA THR A 68 2.12 -36.68 -10.36
C THR A 68 2.93 -35.39 -10.58
N PHE A 69 4.20 -35.52 -10.94
CA PHE A 69 5.04 -34.39 -11.29
C PHE A 69 4.55 -33.66 -12.55
N CYS A 70 4.17 -34.40 -13.59
CA CYS A 70 3.59 -33.83 -14.80
C CYS A 70 2.31 -33.03 -14.50
N ARG A 71 1.43 -33.56 -13.65
CA ARG A 71 0.19 -32.90 -13.23
C ARG A 71 0.50 -31.59 -12.48
N TYR A 72 1.45 -31.62 -11.56
CA TYR A 72 1.93 -30.46 -10.85
C TYR A 72 2.46 -29.38 -11.82
N CYS A 73 3.33 -29.74 -12.77
CA CYS A 73 3.86 -28.81 -13.76
C CYS A 73 2.76 -28.24 -14.68
N LEU A 74 1.79 -29.07 -15.07
CA LEU A 74 0.65 -28.65 -15.87
C LEU A 74 -0.23 -27.66 -15.11
N LYS A 75 -0.49 -27.90 -13.82
CA LYS A 75 -1.24 -26.96 -12.96
C LYS A 75 -0.53 -25.62 -12.84
N ASP A 76 0.79 -25.61 -12.57
CA ASP A 76 1.60 -24.40 -12.49
C ASP A 76 1.57 -23.59 -13.80
N SER A 77 1.71 -24.28 -14.94
CA SER A 77 1.64 -23.66 -16.27
C SER A 77 0.26 -23.08 -16.56
N SER A 78 -0.79 -23.84 -16.24
CA SER A 78 -2.19 -23.40 -16.40
C SER A 78 -2.51 -22.18 -15.55
N LEU A 79 -2.12 -22.16 -14.27
CA LEU A 79 -2.32 -21.00 -13.40
C LEU A 79 -1.59 -19.78 -13.93
N THR A 80 -0.34 -19.92 -14.37
CA THR A 80 0.45 -18.81 -14.93
C THR A 80 -0.20 -18.25 -16.19
N PHE A 81 -0.69 -19.13 -17.09
CA PHE A 81 -1.38 -18.73 -18.31
C PHE A 81 -2.68 -18.00 -18.03
N ARG A 82 -3.49 -18.48 -17.10
CA ARG A 82 -4.76 -17.83 -16.72
C ARG A 82 -4.57 -16.49 -16.00
N ILE A 83 -3.50 -16.34 -15.22
CA ILE A 83 -3.09 -15.04 -14.68
C ILE A 83 -2.73 -14.08 -15.83
N TYR A 84 -1.98 -14.56 -16.83
CA TYR A 84 -1.66 -13.77 -18.04
C TYR A 84 -2.95 -13.33 -18.75
N GLU A 85 -3.89 -14.24 -19.01
CA GLU A 85 -5.17 -13.90 -19.68
C GLU A 85 -5.91 -12.78 -18.91
N ARG A 86 -5.92 -12.85 -17.58
CA ARG A 86 -6.57 -11.82 -16.75
C ARG A 86 -5.86 -10.47 -16.81
N LEU A 87 -4.55 -10.46 -17.05
CA LEU A 87 -3.73 -9.25 -17.13
C LEU A 87 -3.54 -8.75 -18.58
N TYR A 88 -3.93 -9.54 -19.56
CA TYR A 88 -3.67 -9.26 -20.97
C TYR A 88 -4.17 -7.89 -21.42
N SER A 89 -5.43 -7.55 -21.10
CA SER A 89 -5.99 -6.24 -21.47
C SER A 89 -5.19 -5.07 -20.89
N LEU A 90 -4.62 -5.21 -19.68
CA LEU A 90 -3.80 -4.18 -19.07
C LEU A 90 -2.43 -4.07 -19.76
N LEU A 91 -1.79 -5.21 -20.04
CA LEU A 91 -0.53 -5.27 -20.81
C LEU A 91 -0.69 -4.66 -22.19
N GLU A 92 -1.77 -5.03 -22.91
CA GLU A 92 -2.09 -4.56 -24.24
C GLU A 92 -2.33 -3.05 -24.29
N GLU A 93 -3.12 -2.52 -23.34
CA GLU A 93 -3.39 -1.08 -23.26
C GLU A 93 -2.12 -0.27 -22.93
N ILE A 94 -1.22 -0.79 -22.09
CA ILE A 94 0.09 -0.14 -21.87
C ILE A 94 0.89 -0.18 -23.17
N SER A 95 1.01 -1.35 -23.82
CA SER A 95 1.74 -1.54 -25.06
C SER A 95 1.28 -0.57 -26.16
N LYS A 96 -0.01 -0.48 -26.40
CA LYS A 96 -0.65 0.48 -27.34
C LYS A 96 -0.38 1.94 -26.92
N GLY A 97 -0.51 2.22 -25.62
CA GLY A 97 -0.31 3.55 -25.06
C GLY A 97 1.09 4.09 -25.31
N ILE A 98 2.12 3.29 -25.05
CA ILE A 98 3.53 3.71 -25.13
C ILE A 98 4.22 3.32 -26.47
N GLY A 99 3.60 2.46 -27.30
CA GLY A 99 4.16 2.01 -28.55
C GLY A 99 5.34 1.03 -28.39
N GLN A 100 5.29 0.17 -27.38
CA GLN A 100 6.32 -0.83 -27.09
C GLN A 100 5.75 -2.25 -27.17
N LEU A 101 6.61 -3.24 -27.43
CA LEU A 101 6.21 -4.65 -27.50
C LEU A 101 5.74 -5.18 -26.13
N LEU A 102 4.80 -6.12 -26.11
CA LEU A 102 4.31 -6.77 -24.89
C LEU A 102 5.44 -7.38 -24.06
N GLN A 103 6.46 -7.94 -24.71
CA GLN A 103 7.66 -8.49 -24.07
C GLN A 103 8.38 -7.43 -23.23
N ASP A 104 8.59 -6.24 -23.79
CA ASP A 104 9.28 -5.14 -23.10
C ASP A 104 8.42 -4.57 -21.99
N VAL A 105 7.13 -4.34 -22.25
CA VAL A 105 6.15 -3.85 -21.26
C VAL A 105 6.10 -4.77 -20.04
N SER A 106 6.16 -6.08 -20.22
CA SER A 106 6.10 -7.05 -19.12
C SER A 106 7.27 -6.91 -18.12
N ARG A 107 8.36 -6.26 -18.53
CA ARG A 107 9.58 -6.07 -17.73
C ARG A 107 9.76 -4.64 -17.21
N MET A 108 8.93 -3.70 -17.67
CA MET A 108 9.03 -2.28 -17.31
C MET A 108 8.62 -2.00 -15.87
N THR A 109 9.18 -0.91 -15.35
CA THR A 109 8.67 -0.25 -14.13
C THR A 109 7.70 0.85 -14.53
N THR A 110 6.91 1.36 -13.57
CA THR A 110 6.00 2.50 -13.80
C THR A 110 6.75 3.72 -14.37
N GLY A 111 7.96 4.01 -13.87
CA GLY A 111 8.78 5.11 -14.38
C GLY A 111 9.19 4.91 -15.84
N ALA A 112 9.51 3.66 -16.26
CA ALA A 112 9.82 3.36 -17.65
C ALA A 112 8.59 3.51 -18.56
N VAL A 113 7.40 3.12 -18.10
CA VAL A 113 6.14 3.33 -18.84
C VAL A 113 5.90 4.83 -19.06
N VAL A 114 6.06 5.66 -18.03
CA VAL A 114 5.93 7.12 -18.15
C VAL A 114 6.96 7.69 -19.11
N GLU A 115 8.24 7.28 -19.01
CA GLU A 115 9.30 7.74 -19.92
C GLU A 115 8.96 7.44 -21.38
N HIS A 116 8.56 6.21 -21.69
CA HIS A 116 8.21 5.84 -23.08
C HIS A 116 6.94 6.57 -23.56
N TYR A 117 6.00 6.84 -22.66
CA TYR A 117 4.82 7.64 -23.00
C TYR A 117 5.21 9.07 -23.38
N ILE A 118 6.08 9.72 -22.60
CA ILE A 118 6.60 11.06 -22.93
C ILE A 118 7.36 11.01 -24.25
N MET A 119 8.28 10.05 -24.45
CA MET A 119 9.03 9.88 -25.70
C MET A 119 8.12 9.75 -26.93
N LYS A 120 7.01 9.01 -26.81
CA LYS A 120 6.03 8.88 -27.88
C LYS A 120 5.33 10.22 -28.18
N MET A 121 5.06 10.99 -27.15
CA MET A 121 4.37 12.29 -27.31
C MET A 121 5.30 13.37 -27.84
N THR A 122 6.60 13.38 -27.47
CA THR A 122 7.58 14.34 -28.00
C THR A 122 7.71 14.27 -29.53
N VAL A 123 7.57 13.08 -30.11
CA VAL A 123 7.57 12.92 -31.58
C VAL A 123 6.41 13.68 -32.22
N LYS A 124 5.24 13.74 -31.57
CA LYS A 124 4.07 14.49 -32.08
C LYS A 124 4.22 15.99 -31.90
N GLU A 125 4.89 16.40 -30.84
CA GLU A 125 5.11 17.84 -30.51
C GLU A 125 6.39 18.40 -31.15
N ASN A 126 7.11 17.61 -31.95
CA ASN A 126 8.39 17.97 -32.57
C ASN A 126 9.45 18.43 -31.56
N GLU A 127 9.49 17.81 -30.39
CA GLU A 127 10.42 18.09 -29.31
C GLU A 127 11.60 17.13 -29.29
N VAL A 128 12.77 17.60 -28.88
CA VAL A 128 13.97 16.76 -28.75
C VAL A 128 13.93 15.94 -27.47
N ILE A 129 14.16 14.63 -27.59
CA ILE A 129 14.24 13.72 -26.44
C ILE A 129 15.60 13.92 -25.76
N PRO A 130 15.63 14.29 -24.45
CA PRO A 130 16.88 14.42 -23.72
C PRO A 130 17.63 13.08 -23.61
N ASN A 131 18.94 13.13 -23.53
CA ASN A 131 19.76 11.95 -23.26
C ASN A 131 19.49 11.39 -21.85
N LYS A 132 19.78 10.11 -21.64
CA LYS A 132 19.84 9.56 -20.28
C LYS A 132 20.96 10.22 -19.51
N PRO A 133 20.79 10.44 -18.19
CA PRO A 133 21.85 11.00 -17.37
C PRO A 133 23.06 10.06 -17.31
N SER A 134 24.25 10.64 -17.26
CA SER A 134 25.49 9.93 -16.98
C SER A 134 25.51 9.45 -15.50
N GLU A 135 26.41 8.51 -15.17
CA GLU A 135 26.56 8.06 -13.79
C GLU A 135 26.93 9.21 -12.83
N PHE A 136 27.74 10.17 -13.31
CA PHE A 136 28.11 11.35 -12.53
C PHE A 136 26.88 12.21 -12.20
N GLU A 137 26.04 12.51 -13.18
CA GLU A 137 24.79 13.26 -12.97
C GLU A 137 23.83 12.53 -12.04
N VAL A 138 23.74 11.20 -12.15
CA VAL A 138 22.93 10.38 -11.23
C VAL A 138 23.42 10.53 -9.79
N GLN A 139 24.73 10.46 -9.56
CA GLN A 139 25.30 10.63 -8.22
C GLN A 139 25.07 12.05 -7.66
N ASP A 140 25.13 13.08 -8.49
CA ASP A 140 24.81 14.44 -8.05
C ASP A 140 23.33 14.62 -7.73
N ARG A 141 22.43 14.09 -8.57
CA ARG A 141 20.97 14.12 -8.36
C ARG A 141 20.54 13.40 -7.08
N LEU A 142 21.21 12.29 -6.71
CA LEU A 142 20.95 11.54 -5.48
C LEU A 142 21.22 12.35 -4.19
N LYS A 143 22.03 13.40 -4.26
CA LYS A 143 22.33 14.29 -3.11
C LYS A 143 21.20 15.28 -2.84
N ARG A 144 20.33 15.53 -3.81
CA ARG A 144 19.25 16.52 -3.73
C ARG A 144 18.01 15.90 -3.08
N ILE A 145 17.48 16.55 -2.05
CA ILE A 145 16.31 16.07 -1.29
C ILE A 145 15.23 17.14 -1.31
N ASN A 146 14.06 16.81 -1.81
CA ASN A 146 12.87 17.65 -1.73
C ASN A 146 12.14 17.44 -0.40
N ILE A 147 11.52 18.54 0.11
CA ILE A 147 10.58 18.45 1.24
C ILE A 147 9.35 17.67 0.78
N GLY A 148 9.03 16.57 1.45
CA GLY A 148 7.93 15.67 1.08
C GLY A 148 6.54 16.29 1.15
N ALA A 149 5.53 15.48 0.86
CA ALA A 149 4.12 15.85 0.94
C ALA A 149 3.71 16.25 2.37
N PHE A 150 2.67 17.10 2.45
CA PHE A 150 2.09 17.52 3.73
C PHE A 150 1.30 16.37 4.38
N VAL A 151 1.47 16.21 5.67
CA VAL A 151 0.62 15.37 6.50
C VAL A 151 0.27 16.15 7.76
N TYR A 152 -0.97 16.62 7.86
CA TYR A 152 -1.50 17.24 9.08
C TYR A 152 -1.59 16.19 10.17
N GLN A 153 -1.06 16.51 11.35
CA GLN A 153 -1.01 15.54 12.43
C GLN A 153 -2.40 15.35 13.04
N PRO A 154 -2.93 14.11 13.08
CA PRO A 154 -4.26 13.91 13.64
C PRO A 154 -4.27 14.16 15.14
N SER A 155 -5.38 14.67 15.65
CA SER A 155 -5.67 14.64 17.09
C SER A 155 -6.24 13.26 17.42
N PRO A 156 -5.67 12.53 18.42
CA PRO A 156 -6.26 11.28 18.87
C PRO A 156 -7.67 11.50 19.40
N GLY A 157 -8.59 10.58 19.13
CA GLY A 157 -9.97 10.71 19.57
C GLY A 157 -10.93 9.88 18.74
N MET A 158 -12.16 9.79 19.24
CA MET A 158 -13.30 9.30 18.47
C MET A 158 -14.12 10.49 18.00
N TYR A 159 -14.50 10.49 16.74
CA TYR A 159 -15.21 11.57 16.06
C TYR A 159 -16.47 11.03 15.39
N SER A 160 -17.50 11.87 15.25
CA SER A 160 -18.73 11.58 14.52
C SER A 160 -18.89 12.53 13.32
N ASP A 161 -19.73 12.11 12.37
CA ASP A 161 -20.14 12.90 11.22
C ASP A 161 -18.94 13.49 10.46
N ILE A 162 -18.10 12.59 9.93
CA ILE A 162 -16.86 12.93 9.26
C ILE A 162 -17.08 12.99 7.76
N GLY A 163 -16.81 14.16 7.16
CA GLY A 163 -16.69 14.30 5.71
C GLY A 163 -15.22 14.20 5.30
N ILE A 164 -14.94 13.40 4.29
CA ILE A 164 -13.61 13.32 3.68
C ILE A 164 -13.66 13.94 2.30
N VAL A 165 -12.85 14.95 2.10
CA VAL A 165 -12.64 15.58 0.79
C VAL A 165 -11.28 15.20 0.23
N ASP A 166 -11.18 15.06 -1.10
CA ASP A 166 -9.98 14.62 -1.79
C ASP A 166 -9.82 15.35 -3.12
N PHE A 167 -8.60 15.77 -3.43
CA PHE A 167 -8.33 16.40 -4.72
C PHE A 167 -8.30 15.37 -5.85
N ARG A 168 -9.10 15.61 -6.89
CA ARG A 168 -9.05 14.79 -8.11
C ARG A 168 -7.69 14.94 -8.80
N SER A 169 -6.83 13.92 -8.66
CA SER A 169 -5.50 13.90 -9.31
C SER A 169 -4.67 15.15 -8.98
N LEU A 170 -4.46 15.47 -7.69
CA LEU A 170 -3.83 16.71 -7.21
C LEU A 170 -2.57 17.08 -8.01
N TYR A 171 -1.55 16.23 -8.02
CA TYR A 171 -0.27 16.56 -8.66
C TYR A 171 -0.37 16.76 -10.18
N PRO A 172 -1.04 15.91 -10.96
CA PRO A 172 -1.32 16.19 -12.38
C PRO A 172 -2.04 17.51 -12.61
N SER A 173 -3.05 17.81 -11.79
CA SER A 173 -3.82 19.05 -11.92
C SER A 173 -2.97 20.29 -11.60
N ILE A 174 -2.10 20.23 -10.58
CA ILE A 174 -1.12 21.30 -10.26
C ILE A 174 -0.18 21.51 -11.45
N VAL A 175 0.37 20.45 -12.03
CA VAL A 175 1.28 20.56 -13.19
C VAL A 175 0.62 21.30 -14.34
N ILE A 176 -0.63 20.97 -14.64
CA ILE A 176 -1.40 21.59 -15.73
C ILE A 176 -1.76 23.04 -15.39
N SER A 177 -2.27 23.30 -14.18
CA SER A 177 -2.75 24.62 -13.76
C SER A 177 -1.64 25.65 -13.70
N HIS A 178 -0.47 25.24 -13.24
CA HIS A 178 0.70 26.11 -13.06
C HIS A 178 1.75 25.98 -14.16
N ASN A 179 1.45 25.24 -15.23
CA ASN A 179 2.34 25.05 -16.38
C ASN A 179 3.74 24.53 -15.99
N ILE A 180 3.82 23.61 -15.04
CA ILE A 180 5.08 23.11 -14.47
C ILE A 180 5.76 22.15 -15.46
N CYS A 181 6.83 22.62 -16.10
CA CYS A 181 7.62 21.86 -17.05
C CYS A 181 9.08 22.35 -17.01
N PRO A 182 10.08 21.49 -17.25
CA PRO A 182 11.47 21.95 -17.38
C PRO A 182 11.65 23.05 -18.43
N SER A 183 10.89 23.02 -19.53
CA SER A 183 10.97 24.01 -20.61
C SER A 183 10.27 25.34 -20.31
N THR A 184 9.46 25.42 -19.25
CA THR A 184 8.72 26.63 -18.87
C THR A 184 9.28 27.33 -17.64
N ILE A 185 10.34 26.78 -17.01
CA ILE A 185 10.99 27.38 -15.84
C ILE A 185 11.52 28.77 -16.19
N VAL A 186 11.28 29.72 -15.30
CA VAL A 186 11.89 31.04 -15.26
C VAL A 186 12.36 31.33 -13.83
N HIS A 187 13.43 32.12 -13.68
CA HIS A 187 13.95 32.51 -12.40
C HIS A 187 13.68 34.01 -12.20
N GLU A 188 12.81 34.35 -11.26
CA GLU A 188 12.42 35.72 -10.95
C GLU A 188 12.80 36.02 -9.50
N GLY A 189 13.72 36.98 -9.32
CA GLY A 189 14.17 37.40 -7.99
C GLY A 189 14.76 36.27 -7.13
N GLY A 190 15.36 35.25 -7.76
CA GLY A 190 15.89 34.04 -7.07
C GLY A 190 14.86 32.93 -6.79
N ASN A 191 13.60 33.15 -7.09
CA ASN A 191 12.53 32.17 -6.96
C ASN A 191 12.27 31.47 -8.30
N VAL A 192 11.81 30.21 -8.21
CA VAL A 192 11.37 29.44 -9.38
C VAL A 192 9.93 29.83 -9.71
N ALA A 193 9.69 30.26 -10.94
CA ALA A 193 8.39 30.51 -11.52
C ALA A 193 8.25 29.77 -12.86
N TYR A 194 7.10 29.83 -13.48
CA TYR A 194 6.80 29.17 -14.74
C TYR A 194 6.14 30.15 -15.70
N LYS A 195 6.50 30.07 -16.98
CA LYS A 195 5.89 30.88 -18.05
C LYS A 195 4.37 30.73 -18.03
N ASP A 196 3.66 31.81 -18.31
CA ASP A 196 2.21 31.75 -18.45
C ASP A 196 1.82 30.80 -19.59
N LYS A 197 0.81 29.95 -19.32
CA LYS A 197 0.32 28.95 -20.29
C LYS A 197 -0.30 29.55 -21.56
N SER A 198 -0.69 30.84 -21.53
CA SER A 198 -1.17 31.56 -22.71
C SER A 198 -0.04 31.94 -23.67
N GLN A 199 1.19 32.03 -23.16
CA GLN A 199 2.37 32.33 -23.97
C GLN A 199 3.02 31.05 -24.50
N VAL A 200 3.27 30.08 -23.61
CA VAL A 200 3.89 28.79 -23.94
C VAL A 200 3.27 27.72 -23.05
N PHE A 201 2.58 26.76 -23.64
CA PHE A 201 2.11 25.62 -22.88
C PHE A 201 3.16 24.50 -22.92
N GLY A 202 3.67 24.10 -21.74
CA GLY A 202 4.76 23.12 -21.65
C GLY A 202 4.36 21.72 -22.11
N LEU A 203 5.34 20.95 -22.57
CA LEU A 203 5.14 19.57 -23.04
C LEU A 203 4.46 18.69 -22.00
N ILE A 204 4.97 18.69 -20.76
CA ILE A 204 4.44 17.83 -19.68
C ILE A 204 3.02 18.20 -19.29
N PRO A 205 2.66 19.47 -19.05
CA PRO A 205 1.27 19.90 -18.86
C PRO A 205 0.35 19.50 -20.01
N SER A 206 0.78 19.65 -21.26
CA SER A 206 0.01 19.26 -22.47
C SER A 206 -0.29 17.76 -22.48
N ILE A 207 0.72 16.94 -22.24
CA ILE A 207 0.58 15.49 -22.14
C ILE A 207 -0.38 15.10 -21.03
N LEU A 208 -0.22 15.67 -19.83
CA LEU A 208 -1.06 15.35 -18.68
C LEU A 208 -2.52 15.76 -18.90
N LEU A 209 -2.76 16.91 -19.53
CA LEU A 209 -4.10 17.35 -19.89
C LEU A 209 -4.78 16.34 -20.84
N SER A 210 -4.06 15.88 -21.86
CA SER A 210 -4.55 14.85 -22.76
C SER A 210 -4.84 13.52 -22.06
N VAL A 211 -3.99 13.11 -21.11
CA VAL A 211 -4.18 11.89 -20.30
C VAL A 211 -5.40 11.99 -19.39
N LEU A 212 -5.59 13.13 -18.73
CA LEU A 212 -6.75 13.34 -17.84
C LEU A 212 -8.05 13.35 -18.64
N ASN A 213 -8.10 14.06 -19.77
CA ASN A 213 -9.28 14.09 -20.65
C ASN A 213 -9.60 12.69 -21.19
N ALA A 214 -8.62 11.97 -21.70
CA ALA A 214 -8.81 10.59 -22.18
C ALA A 214 -9.33 9.66 -21.06
N ARG A 215 -8.90 9.89 -19.80
CA ARG A 215 -9.39 9.11 -18.66
C ARG A 215 -10.83 9.46 -18.30
N ILE A 216 -11.20 10.72 -18.35
CA ILE A 216 -12.60 11.17 -18.13
C ILE A 216 -13.52 10.52 -19.17
N ASP A 217 -13.14 10.57 -20.45
CA ASP A 217 -13.89 9.96 -21.55
C ASP A 217 -14.02 8.43 -21.40
N ALA A 218 -12.90 7.76 -21.04
CA ALA A 218 -12.93 6.33 -20.80
C ALA A 218 -13.81 5.94 -19.61
N LYS A 219 -13.80 6.73 -18.52
CA LYS A 219 -14.71 6.54 -17.38
C LYS A 219 -16.17 6.76 -17.76
N ALA A 220 -16.47 7.78 -18.58
CA ALA A 220 -17.82 8.04 -19.04
C ALA A 220 -18.35 6.85 -19.87
N LYS A 221 -17.56 6.34 -20.80
CA LYS A 221 -17.90 5.14 -21.59
C LYS A 221 -18.09 3.90 -20.72
N LEU A 222 -17.23 3.72 -19.70
CA LEU A 222 -17.30 2.59 -18.78
C LEU A 222 -18.59 2.56 -17.96
N LYS A 223 -19.27 3.70 -17.73
CA LYS A 223 -20.59 3.73 -17.07
C LYS A 223 -21.67 3.03 -17.90
N TYR A 224 -21.57 3.10 -19.23
CA TYR A 224 -22.50 2.44 -20.15
C TYR A 224 -22.08 0.99 -20.45
N GLU A 225 -20.78 0.69 -20.33
CA GLU A 225 -20.22 -0.64 -20.61
C GLU A 225 -19.46 -1.18 -19.38
N PRO A 226 -20.11 -1.44 -18.23
CA PRO A 226 -19.43 -1.74 -16.97
C PRO A 226 -18.59 -3.02 -16.99
N ASN A 227 -18.87 -3.93 -17.94
CA ASN A 227 -18.14 -5.20 -18.09
C ASN A 227 -17.03 -5.16 -19.15
N ASN A 228 -16.80 -4.03 -19.82
CA ASN A 228 -15.76 -3.89 -20.84
C ASN A 228 -14.36 -3.86 -20.22
N ASN A 229 -13.64 -4.98 -20.31
CA ASN A 229 -12.31 -5.14 -19.71
C ASN A 229 -11.25 -4.21 -20.35
N THR A 230 -11.38 -3.91 -21.64
CA THR A 230 -10.47 -2.98 -22.34
C THR A 230 -10.65 -1.56 -21.81
N LEU A 231 -11.88 -1.09 -21.59
CA LEU A 231 -12.14 0.22 -20.98
C LEU A 231 -11.66 0.28 -19.53
N LYS A 232 -11.85 -0.79 -18.74
CA LYS A 232 -11.30 -0.88 -17.37
C LYS A 232 -9.77 -0.78 -17.38
N ALA A 233 -9.12 -1.50 -18.27
CA ALA A 233 -7.69 -1.46 -18.45
C ALA A 233 -7.21 -0.06 -18.86
N ARG A 234 -7.87 0.57 -19.83
CA ARG A 234 -7.57 1.93 -20.29
C ARG A 234 -7.65 2.97 -19.17
N VAL A 235 -8.73 2.96 -18.37
CA VAL A 235 -8.88 3.84 -17.19
C VAL A 235 -7.74 3.64 -16.20
N SER A 236 -7.33 2.38 -15.99
CA SER A 236 -6.25 2.01 -15.07
C SER A 236 -4.88 2.46 -15.58
N VAL A 237 -4.60 2.28 -16.87
CA VAL A 237 -3.34 2.70 -17.51
C VAL A 237 -3.20 4.22 -17.50
N LEU A 238 -4.26 4.95 -17.84
CA LEU A 238 -4.24 6.41 -17.80
C LEU A 238 -4.05 6.95 -16.38
N LYS A 239 -4.62 6.28 -15.37
CA LYS A 239 -4.35 6.60 -13.95
C LYS A 239 -2.89 6.34 -13.57
N LEU A 240 -2.35 5.20 -14.00
CA LEU A 240 -0.95 4.82 -13.73
C LEU A 240 0.01 5.84 -14.34
N ILE A 241 -0.21 6.24 -15.59
CA ILE A 241 0.59 7.24 -16.28
C ILE A 241 0.49 8.59 -15.55
N ALA A 242 -0.71 9.11 -15.32
CA ALA A 242 -0.91 10.40 -14.67
C ALA A 242 -0.23 10.49 -13.29
N ASN A 243 -0.43 9.46 -12.45
CA ASN A 243 0.17 9.43 -11.12
C ASN A 243 1.69 9.20 -11.15
N GLY A 244 2.20 8.53 -12.18
CA GLY A 244 3.62 8.25 -12.33
C GLY A 244 4.46 9.47 -12.72
N PHE A 245 3.87 10.51 -13.34
CA PHE A 245 4.60 11.71 -13.80
C PHE A 245 5.31 12.45 -12.69
N PHE A 246 4.64 12.68 -11.56
CA PHE A 246 5.27 13.36 -10.43
C PHE A 246 6.52 12.63 -9.93
N GLY A 247 6.40 11.31 -9.70
CA GLY A 247 7.53 10.48 -9.27
C GLY A 247 8.64 10.41 -10.32
N TYR A 248 8.27 10.45 -11.59
CA TYR A 248 9.22 10.44 -12.70
C TYR A 248 10.04 11.73 -12.79
N LEU A 249 9.42 12.90 -12.62
CA LEU A 249 10.14 14.19 -12.63
C LEU A 249 11.18 14.30 -11.51
N GLY A 250 10.93 13.68 -10.36
CA GLY A 250 11.87 13.61 -9.24
C GLY A 250 12.82 12.40 -9.28
N TYR A 251 12.71 11.51 -10.27
CA TYR A 251 13.51 10.29 -10.33
C TYR A 251 14.89 10.57 -10.94
N TYR A 252 15.94 10.34 -10.18
CA TYR A 252 17.33 10.68 -10.55
C TYR A 252 17.81 10.10 -11.88
N ASN A 253 17.25 8.98 -12.35
CA ASN A 253 17.59 8.36 -13.64
C ASN A 253 16.68 8.81 -14.80
N ALA A 254 15.72 9.72 -14.57
CA ALA A 254 14.79 10.18 -15.59
C ALA A 254 15.47 11.12 -16.59
N ARG A 255 15.06 11.02 -17.87
CA ARG A 255 15.50 11.95 -18.93
C ARG A 255 14.99 13.38 -18.68
N TRP A 256 13.72 13.51 -18.24
CA TRP A 256 13.09 14.79 -17.87
C TRP A 256 13.15 15.06 -16.36
N TYR A 257 14.27 14.64 -15.75
CA TYR A 257 14.47 14.98 -14.33
C TYR A 257 14.49 16.50 -14.15
N CYS A 258 13.70 16.98 -13.20
CA CYS A 258 13.64 18.37 -12.81
C CYS A 258 13.38 18.48 -11.30
N PHE A 259 14.41 18.82 -10.55
CA PHE A 259 14.33 18.96 -9.10
C PHE A 259 13.38 20.10 -8.69
N GLU A 260 13.49 21.22 -9.40
CA GLU A 260 12.67 22.43 -9.20
C GLU A 260 11.20 22.15 -9.49
N CYS A 261 10.90 21.45 -10.59
CA CYS A 261 9.53 21.04 -10.93
C CYS A 261 8.94 20.14 -9.86
N ALA A 262 9.66 19.10 -9.43
CA ALA A 262 9.22 18.19 -8.37
C ALA A 262 9.01 18.92 -7.04
N GLY A 263 9.91 19.84 -6.70
CA GLY A 263 9.81 20.71 -5.51
C GLY A 263 8.58 21.62 -5.54
N SER A 264 8.32 22.27 -6.68
CA SER A 264 7.16 23.15 -6.87
C SER A 264 5.83 22.40 -6.77
N ILE A 265 5.75 21.20 -7.37
CA ILE A 265 4.54 20.35 -7.26
C ILE A 265 4.23 20.04 -5.80
N LEU A 266 5.24 19.66 -5.01
CA LEU A 266 5.06 19.37 -3.58
C LEU A 266 4.70 20.62 -2.77
N ALA A 267 5.32 21.76 -3.07
CA ALA A 267 5.05 23.02 -2.38
C ALA A 267 3.60 23.48 -2.63
N LEU A 268 3.17 23.50 -3.88
CA LEU A 268 1.80 23.86 -4.26
C LEU A 268 0.78 22.84 -3.71
N GLY A 269 1.11 21.54 -3.72
CA GLY A 269 0.26 20.53 -3.10
C GLY A 269 0.01 20.80 -1.62
N ARG A 270 1.05 21.18 -0.86
CA ARG A 270 0.94 21.61 0.54
C ARG A 270 0.07 22.86 0.68
N GLU A 271 0.27 23.84 -0.18
CA GLU A 271 -0.47 25.11 -0.16
C GLU A 271 -1.97 24.88 -0.38
N TYR A 272 -2.35 24.07 -1.40
CA TYR A 272 -3.76 23.80 -1.68
C TYR A 272 -4.44 23.02 -0.56
N VAL A 273 -3.77 22.03 0.03
CA VAL A 273 -4.33 21.31 1.18
C VAL A 273 -4.48 22.24 2.38
N ASN A 274 -3.52 23.13 2.64
CA ASN A 274 -3.65 24.14 3.72
C ASN A 274 -4.80 25.10 3.46
N LYS A 275 -5.01 25.57 2.23
CA LYS A 275 -6.18 26.40 1.88
C LYS A 275 -7.51 25.71 2.18
N VAL A 276 -7.61 24.40 1.95
CA VAL A 276 -8.81 23.61 2.33
C VAL A 276 -8.99 23.61 3.84
N ILE A 277 -7.90 23.39 4.60
CA ILE A 277 -7.93 23.38 6.08
C ILE A 277 -8.36 24.74 6.61
N GLU A 278 -7.68 25.81 6.21
CA GLU A 278 -7.95 27.19 6.64
C GLU A 278 -9.39 27.61 6.31
N ARG A 279 -9.89 27.23 5.13
CA ARG A 279 -11.28 27.53 4.75
C ARG A 279 -12.28 26.78 5.62
N ALA A 280 -12.07 25.48 5.87
CA ALA A 280 -12.94 24.70 6.73
C ALA A 280 -12.96 25.24 8.16
N GLU A 281 -11.80 25.58 8.72
CA GLU A 281 -11.67 26.16 10.08
C GLU A 281 -12.31 27.54 10.17
N LYS A 282 -12.19 28.39 9.14
CA LYS A 282 -12.86 29.69 9.05
C LYS A 282 -14.38 29.57 9.04
N ASP A 283 -14.90 28.54 8.42
CA ASP A 283 -16.34 28.25 8.39
C ASP A 283 -16.83 27.55 9.68
N GLY A 284 -15.94 27.39 10.69
CA GLY A 284 -16.25 26.83 12.03
C GLY A 284 -16.18 25.32 12.12
N PHE A 285 -15.68 24.63 11.10
CA PHE A 285 -15.51 23.16 11.14
C PHE A 285 -14.15 22.75 11.71
N LYS A 286 -14.10 21.61 12.36
CA LYS A 286 -12.86 21.06 12.90
C LYS A 286 -12.21 20.11 11.89
N VAL A 287 -11.01 20.45 11.41
CA VAL A 287 -10.18 19.53 10.64
C VAL A 287 -9.42 18.62 11.59
N ILE A 288 -9.62 17.32 11.47
CA ILE A 288 -9.02 16.31 12.36
C ILE A 288 -7.77 15.68 11.77
N TYR A 289 -7.67 15.59 10.46
CA TYR A 289 -6.53 14.99 9.77
C TYR A 289 -6.48 15.46 8.32
N ALA A 290 -5.27 15.53 7.74
CA ALA A 290 -5.08 15.65 6.29
C ALA A 290 -3.84 14.87 5.86
N ASP A 291 -3.91 14.27 4.66
CA ASP A 291 -2.82 13.44 4.12
C ASP A 291 -2.70 13.64 2.61
N THR A 292 -1.62 14.28 2.22
CA THR A 292 -1.20 14.49 0.83
C THR A 292 -2.20 15.29 -0.02
N ASP A 293 -3.39 14.79 -0.27
CA ASP A 293 -4.43 15.29 -1.16
C ASP A 293 -5.84 15.29 -0.54
N SER A 294 -5.97 14.77 0.69
CA SER A 294 -7.26 14.65 1.37
C SER A 294 -7.30 15.39 2.70
N ALA A 295 -8.50 15.84 3.11
CA ALA A 295 -8.78 16.42 4.42
C ALA A 295 -10.01 15.76 5.06
N PHE A 296 -9.94 15.53 6.38
CA PHE A 296 -10.97 14.92 7.20
C PHE A 296 -11.57 16.00 8.10
N ILE A 297 -12.85 16.28 7.92
CA ILE A 297 -13.59 17.34 8.58
C ILE A 297 -14.67 16.71 9.43
N SER A 298 -14.71 17.02 10.73
CA SER A 298 -15.71 16.47 11.66
C SER A 298 -16.87 17.42 11.91
N SER A 299 -17.98 16.84 12.37
CA SER A 299 -19.20 17.57 12.75
C SER A 299 -19.78 18.41 11.60
N ILE A 300 -19.76 17.85 10.39
CA ILE A 300 -20.21 18.51 9.17
C ILE A 300 -21.34 17.73 8.51
N SER A 301 -22.46 18.40 8.20
CA SER A 301 -23.55 17.77 7.43
C SER A 301 -23.20 17.67 5.95
N LYS A 302 -23.93 16.82 5.22
CA LYS A 302 -23.73 16.67 3.78
C LYS A 302 -23.99 17.97 3.01
N GLU A 303 -24.97 18.76 3.43
CA GLU A 303 -25.34 20.05 2.83
C GLU A 303 -24.21 21.08 3.06
N GLN A 304 -23.71 21.18 4.30
CA GLN A 304 -22.60 22.04 4.65
C GLN A 304 -21.33 21.65 3.88
N MET A 305 -21.07 20.35 3.74
CA MET A 305 -19.94 19.84 2.96
C MET A 305 -20.05 20.23 1.48
N ASN A 306 -21.24 20.07 0.88
CA ASN A 306 -21.45 20.47 -0.52
C ASN A 306 -21.25 21.97 -0.72
N LYS A 307 -21.67 22.80 0.24
CA LYS A 307 -21.42 24.24 0.20
C LYS A 307 -19.91 24.54 0.28
N LEU A 308 -19.21 23.95 1.25
CA LEU A 308 -17.76 24.13 1.40
C LEU A 308 -17.00 23.72 0.13
N LEU A 309 -17.38 22.58 -0.48
CA LEU A 309 -16.81 22.12 -1.75
C LEU A 309 -17.06 23.11 -2.90
N SER A 310 -18.28 23.61 -3.03
CA SER A 310 -18.64 24.60 -4.06
C SER A 310 -17.80 25.87 -3.92
N ASP A 311 -17.70 26.38 -2.70
CA ASP A 311 -16.95 27.61 -2.39
C ASP A 311 -15.45 27.44 -2.68
N ILE A 312 -14.85 26.31 -2.27
CA ILE A 312 -13.43 26.05 -2.53
C ILE A 312 -13.20 25.86 -4.04
N ASN A 313 -14.01 25.05 -4.72
CA ASN A 313 -13.85 24.77 -6.14
C ASN A 313 -13.98 26.04 -7.01
N SER A 314 -14.77 27.03 -6.59
CA SER A 314 -14.88 28.30 -7.30
C SER A 314 -13.57 29.11 -7.32
N THR A 315 -12.65 28.82 -6.40
CA THR A 315 -11.34 29.51 -6.29
C THR A 315 -10.17 28.72 -6.87
N LEU A 316 -10.38 27.45 -7.22
CA LEU A 316 -9.33 26.58 -7.73
C LEU A 316 -9.06 26.85 -9.23
N PRO A 317 -7.79 26.89 -9.65
CA PRO A 317 -7.46 27.02 -11.06
C PRO A 317 -7.77 25.73 -11.83
N SER A 318 -8.40 25.85 -13.01
CA SER A 318 -8.69 24.67 -13.86
C SER A 318 -7.41 23.96 -14.30
N PRO A 319 -7.36 22.61 -14.26
CA PRO A 319 -8.44 21.64 -14.03
C PRO A 319 -8.50 21.10 -12.59
N MET A 320 -8.05 21.84 -11.59
CA MET A 320 -8.09 21.38 -10.19
C MET A 320 -9.54 21.28 -9.69
N GLU A 321 -9.85 20.20 -8.99
CA GLU A 321 -11.16 19.93 -8.42
C GLU A 321 -11.05 19.17 -7.11
N LEU A 322 -11.78 19.61 -6.09
CA LEU A 322 -11.94 18.95 -4.81
C LEU A 322 -13.27 18.18 -4.80
N GLU A 323 -13.25 16.90 -4.48
CA GLU A 323 -14.40 16.00 -4.48
C GLU A 323 -14.74 15.52 -3.07
N LEU A 324 -16.02 15.23 -2.83
CA LEU A 324 -16.42 14.46 -1.65
C LEU A 324 -16.08 12.98 -1.87
N GLN A 325 -15.12 12.47 -1.10
CA GLN A 325 -14.75 11.06 -1.14
C GLN A 325 -15.78 10.19 -0.39
N GLY A 326 -16.34 10.69 0.71
CA GLY A 326 -17.35 10.01 1.48
C GLY A 326 -17.73 10.72 2.78
N VAL A 327 -18.85 10.28 3.35
CA VAL A 327 -19.32 10.70 4.67
C VAL A 327 -19.35 9.47 5.58
N TYR A 328 -18.78 9.59 6.76
CA TYR A 328 -18.61 8.50 7.72
C TYR A 328 -19.28 8.86 9.04
N ARG A 329 -19.98 7.87 9.60
CA ARG A 329 -20.70 8.03 10.86
C ARG A 329 -19.75 8.21 12.05
N ARG A 330 -18.65 7.44 12.07
CA ARG A 330 -17.64 7.50 13.15
C ARG A 330 -16.22 7.29 12.59
N ALA A 331 -15.27 7.91 13.28
CA ALA A 331 -13.84 7.68 13.04
C ALA A 331 -13.09 7.57 14.37
N LEU A 332 -12.05 6.76 14.38
CA LEU A 332 -11.10 6.63 15.48
C LEU A 332 -9.69 6.92 15.00
N PHE A 333 -9.04 7.91 15.63
CA PHE A 333 -7.64 8.23 15.44
C PHE A 333 -6.87 7.92 16.72
N VAL A 334 -5.79 7.15 16.62
CA VAL A 334 -5.00 6.72 17.77
C VAL A 334 -3.73 7.53 17.95
N SER A 335 -3.20 7.55 19.18
CA SER A 335 -1.91 8.19 19.49
C SER A 335 -0.74 7.46 18.85
N ALA A 336 0.32 8.19 18.53
CA ALA A 336 1.60 7.56 18.18
C ALA A 336 2.20 6.96 19.47
N LYS A 337 2.82 5.77 19.34
CA LYS A 337 3.36 5.03 20.49
C LYS A 337 4.27 5.92 21.36
N GLY A 338 3.92 6.10 22.63
CA GLY A 338 4.68 6.92 23.58
C GLY A 338 4.63 8.44 23.34
N LYS A 339 3.63 8.94 22.61
CA LYS A 339 3.44 10.38 22.32
C LYS A 339 1.97 10.76 22.46
N GLU A 340 1.72 11.97 22.94
CA GLU A 340 0.37 12.56 22.98
C GLU A 340 -0.18 12.88 21.57
N LYS A 341 0.71 13.02 20.59
CA LYS A 341 0.35 13.34 19.20
C LYS A 341 -0.19 12.13 18.46
N GLY A 342 -1.19 12.31 17.60
CA GLY A 342 -1.80 11.25 16.83
C GLY A 342 -0.85 10.54 15.85
N ALA A 343 -1.14 9.27 15.59
CA ALA A 343 -0.37 8.47 14.65
C ALA A 343 -0.80 8.78 13.22
N LYS A 344 0.14 9.29 12.41
CA LYS A 344 -0.09 9.52 10.97
C LYS A 344 -0.44 8.22 10.26
N LYS A 345 -1.42 8.26 9.34
CA LYS A 345 -1.85 7.11 8.52
C LYS A 345 -2.35 5.90 9.32
N LYS A 346 -2.80 6.11 10.57
CA LYS A 346 -3.35 5.06 11.43
C LYS A 346 -4.70 5.48 12.01
N TYR A 347 -5.78 5.03 11.35
CA TYR A 347 -7.15 5.37 11.69
C TYR A 347 -8.14 4.29 11.23
N ALA A 348 -9.33 4.29 11.81
CA ALA A 348 -10.44 3.47 11.38
C ALA A 348 -11.70 4.33 11.19
N LEU A 349 -12.47 4.03 10.15
CA LEU A 349 -13.71 4.73 9.77
C LEU A 349 -14.84 3.73 9.71
N CYS A 350 -16.04 4.18 10.08
CA CYS A 350 -17.28 3.45 9.89
C CYS A 350 -18.20 4.28 8.99
N ASP A 351 -18.61 3.73 7.84
CA ASP A 351 -19.55 4.38 6.95
C ASP A 351 -21.00 4.31 7.48
N GLN A 352 -21.95 4.84 6.70
CA GLN A 352 -23.37 4.86 7.07
C GLN A 352 -23.97 3.44 7.12
N ASP A 353 -23.46 2.52 6.30
CA ASP A 353 -23.92 1.13 6.19
C ASP A 353 -23.25 0.20 7.23
N GLY A 354 -22.34 0.70 8.05
CA GLY A 354 -21.61 -0.06 9.06
C GLY A 354 -20.35 -0.77 8.55
N ASN A 355 -19.91 -0.47 7.33
CA ASN A 355 -18.65 -1.02 6.84
C ASN A 355 -17.46 -0.30 7.46
N LEU A 356 -16.42 -1.08 7.82
CA LEU A 356 -15.19 -0.56 8.40
C LEU A 356 -14.11 -0.36 7.35
N ILE A 357 -13.49 0.81 7.36
CA ILE A 357 -12.25 1.09 6.64
C ILE A 357 -11.13 1.25 7.66
N VAL A 358 -10.15 0.35 7.62
CA VAL A 358 -9.03 0.32 8.58
C VAL A 358 -7.73 0.61 7.86
N LYS A 359 -6.97 1.60 8.34
CA LYS A 359 -5.68 2.01 7.78
C LYS A 359 -4.59 2.00 8.85
N GLY A 360 -3.42 1.45 8.51
CA GLY A 360 -2.22 1.50 9.35
C GLY A 360 -2.24 0.70 10.65
N PHE A 361 -3.34 0.07 10.99
CA PHE A 361 -3.47 -0.83 12.14
C PHE A 361 -2.85 -2.21 11.88
N GLN A 362 -2.69 -2.99 12.94
CA GLN A 362 -2.12 -4.33 12.88
C GLN A 362 -2.96 -5.29 12.02
N THR A 363 -4.26 -5.08 11.97
CA THR A 363 -5.21 -5.84 11.12
C THR A 363 -4.76 -5.93 9.66
N VAL A 364 -4.15 -4.86 9.13
CA VAL A 364 -3.67 -4.79 7.73
C VAL A 364 -2.17 -5.11 7.59
N ARG A 365 -1.48 -5.45 8.68
CA ARG A 365 -0.05 -5.79 8.69
C ARG A 365 0.16 -7.30 8.65
N ARG A 366 1.27 -7.73 8.06
CA ARG A 366 1.60 -9.15 7.88
C ARG A 366 2.30 -9.77 9.08
N ASP A 367 3.12 -8.98 9.77
CA ASP A 367 4.02 -9.38 10.85
C ASP A 367 3.33 -9.56 12.23
N TRP A 368 2.01 -9.77 12.23
CA TRP A 368 1.19 -10.00 13.41
C TRP A 368 0.42 -11.32 13.32
N ALA A 369 0.27 -11.98 14.46
CA ALA A 369 -0.52 -13.20 14.53
C ALA A 369 -1.99 -12.95 14.17
N LEU A 370 -2.64 -13.95 13.54
CA LEU A 370 -4.03 -13.82 13.09
C LEU A 370 -4.97 -13.49 14.26
N ILE A 371 -4.76 -14.10 15.43
CA ILE A 371 -5.54 -13.81 16.63
C ILE A 371 -5.51 -12.33 17.02
N ALA A 372 -4.34 -11.67 16.92
CA ALA A 372 -4.23 -10.24 17.24
C ALA A 372 -4.97 -9.37 16.21
N LYS A 373 -4.92 -9.74 14.93
CA LYS A 373 -5.63 -9.07 13.85
C LYS A 373 -7.15 -9.18 14.01
N GLU A 374 -7.65 -10.40 14.26
CA GLU A 374 -9.07 -10.66 14.49
C GLU A 374 -9.57 -9.91 15.74
N THR A 375 -8.79 -9.95 16.83
CA THR A 375 -9.14 -9.24 18.06
C THR A 375 -9.24 -7.74 17.84
N GLN A 376 -8.25 -7.15 17.15
CA GLN A 376 -8.27 -5.72 16.84
C GLN A 376 -9.44 -5.34 15.95
N TYR A 377 -9.72 -6.13 14.91
CA TYR A 377 -10.85 -5.88 14.00
C TYR A 377 -12.19 -5.91 14.76
N GLU A 378 -12.39 -6.91 15.60
CA GLU A 378 -13.63 -7.05 16.36
C GLU A 378 -13.79 -5.94 17.41
N VAL A 379 -12.70 -5.50 18.03
CA VAL A 379 -12.69 -4.33 18.93
C VAL A 379 -13.12 -3.07 18.17
N LEU A 380 -12.53 -2.81 16.99
CA LEU A 380 -12.92 -1.68 16.16
C LEU A 380 -14.39 -1.78 15.71
N ARG A 381 -14.86 -2.97 15.37
CA ARG A 381 -16.25 -3.20 14.96
C ARG A 381 -17.21 -2.89 16.11
N LYS A 382 -16.96 -3.42 17.32
CA LYS A 382 -17.80 -3.16 18.49
C LYS A 382 -17.85 -1.67 18.83
N ILE A 383 -16.71 -0.98 18.80
CA ILE A 383 -16.63 0.45 19.13
C ILE A 383 -17.28 1.31 18.04
N LEU A 384 -16.91 1.13 16.79
CA LEU A 384 -17.31 2.05 15.70
C LEU A 384 -18.67 1.71 15.11
N VAL A 385 -19.03 0.43 15.00
CA VAL A 385 -20.32 0.00 14.42
C VAL A 385 -21.38 -0.10 15.50
N GLU A 386 -21.14 -0.89 16.57
CA GLU A 386 -22.10 -1.17 17.64
C GLU A 386 -22.15 -0.07 18.70
N ASN A 387 -21.14 0.80 18.79
CA ASN A 387 -20.98 1.80 19.86
C ASN A 387 -20.88 1.18 21.26
N ASP A 388 -20.31 -0.03 21.34
CA ASP A 388 -20.23 -0.84 22.56
C ASP A 388 -18.76 -0.99 23.01
N VAL A 389 -18.29 -0.02 23.79
CA VAL A 389 -16.91 -0.01 24.33
C VAL A 389 -16.75 -1.09 25.41
N ASN A 390 -17.77 -1.30 26.26
CA ASN A 390 -17.73 -2.30 27.34
C ASN A 390 -17.75 -3.72 26.78
N GLY A 391 -18.55 -3.97 25.74
CA GLY A 391 -18.54 -5.23 25.01
C GLY A 391 -17.21 -5.50 24.30
N ALA A 392 -16.54 -4.46 23.79
CA ALA A 392 -15.20 -4.58 23.22
C ALA A 392 -14.17 -5.00 24.29
N LEU A 393 -14.21 -4.36 25.47
CA LEU A 393 -13.34 -4.70 26.60
C LEU A 393 -13.56 -6.13 27.09
N SER A 394 -14.83 -6.53 27.26
CA SER A 394 -15.23 -7.88 27.66
C SER A 394 -14.76 -8.93 26.65
N TYR A 395 -14.83 -8.61 25.35
CA TYR A 395 -14.35 -9.48 24.29
C TYR A 395 -12.83 -9.71 24.39
N VAL A 396 -12.04 -8.67 24.60
CA VAL A 396 -10.57 -8.81 24.76
C VAL A 396 -10.22 -9.65 25.98
N LYS A 397 -10.90 -9.43 27.12
CA LYS A 397 -10.71 -10.25 28.34
C LYS A 397 -10.99 -11.74 28.08
N ARG A 398 -12.04 -12.05 27.33
CA ARG A 398 -12.36 -13.42 26.92
C ARG A 398 -11.25 -14.01 26.05
N VAL A 399 -10.78 -13.27 25.02
CA VAL A 399 -9.68 -13.73 24.15
C VAL A 399 -8.41 -14.02 24.95
N ILE A 400 -8.05 -13.16 25.90
CA ILE A 400 -6.93 -13.38 26.82
C ILE A 400 -7.12 -14.68 27.61
N GLY A 401 -8.31 -14.95 28.14
CA GLY A 401 -8.65 -16.20 28.84
C GLY A 401 -8.52 -17.43 27.95
N ASP A 402 -8.97 -17.34 26.69
CA ASP A 402 -8.90 -18.42 25.71
C ASP A 402 -7.44 -18.75 25.33
N ILE A 403 -6.59 -17.72 25.17
CA ILE A 403 -5.16 -17.89 24.90
C ILE A 403 -4.46 -18.57 26.09
N ARG A 404 -4.71 -18.11 27.33
CA ARG A 404 -4.12 -18.70 28.54
C ARG A 404 -4.50 -20.17 28.73
N SER A 405 -5.73 -20.50 28.37
CA SER A 405 -6.26 -21.87 28.45
C SER A 405 -5.90 -22.74 27.25
N LEU A 406 -5.05 -22.24 26.33
CA LEU A 406 -4.63 -22.94 25.09
C LEU A 406 -5.82 -23.39 24.21
N ARG A 407 -6.97 -22.71 24.31
CA ARG A 407 -8.16 -23.02 23.49
C ARG A 407 -8.10 -22.44 22.09
N VAL A 408 -7.19 -21.48 21.84
CA VAL A 408 -7.05 -20.89 20.51
C VAL A 408 -6.26 -21.80 19.58
N PRO A 409 -6.76 -22.13 18.38
CA PRO A 409 -6.05 -22.99 17.43
C PRO A 409 -4.68 -22.44 17.04
N LEU A 410 -3.71 -23.35 16.83
CA LEU A 410 -2.33 -23.01 16.48
C LEU A 410 -2.22 -22.14 15.22
N ASP A 411 -3.07 -22.38 14.23
CA ASP A 411 -3.12 -21.59 12.98
C ASP A 411 -3.33 -20.09 13.23
N LYS A 412 -4.08 -19.71 14.25
CA LYS A 412 -4.31 -18.32 14.64
C LYS A 412 -3.11 -17.67 15.33
N MET A 413 -2.16 -18.47 15.79
CA MET A 413 -0.92 -18.01 16.45
C MET A 413 0.23 -17.79 15.46
N ALA A 414 0.10 -18.24 14.21
CA ALA A 414 1.14 -18.10 13.21
C ALA A 414 1.45 -16.63 12.89
N ILE A 415 2.74 -16.30 12.88
CA ILE A 415 3.29 -15.02 12.48
C ILE A 415 4.02 -15.20 11.14
N LEU A 416 3.77 -14.28 10.20
CA LEU A 416 4.35 -14.31 8.86
C LEU A 416 5.34 -13.16 8.72
N THR A 417 6.60 -13.45 8.38
CA THR A 417 7.60 -12.41 8.15
C THR A 417 8.38 -12.70 6.86
N ARG A 418 8.43 -11.70 5.98
CA ARG A 418 9.16 -11.82 4.71
C ARG A 418 10.64 -11.53 4.92
N LEU A 419 11.49 -12.35 4.31
CA LEU A 419 12.94 -12.13 4.27
C LEU A 419 13.31 -11.13 3.17
N HIS A 420 14.19 -10.18 3.52
CA HIS A 420 14.76 -9.24 2.55
C HIS A 420 16.12 -9.69 2.00
N LYS A 421 16.76 -10.65 2.68
CA LYS A 421 18.02 -11.30 2.32
C LYS A 421 17.87 -12.80 2.58
N ASP A 422 18.82 -13.60 2.11
CA ASP A 422 18.90 -15.01 2.48
C ASP A 422 19.04 -15.15 4.01
N ALA A 423 18.41 -16.14 4.62
CA ALA A 423 18.37 -16.28 6.08
C ALA A 423 19.78 -16.33 6.71
N SER A 424 20.74 -16.96 6.04
CA SER A 424 22.15 -17.03 6.46
C SER A 424 22.92 -15.70 6.35
N SER A 425 22.39 -14.69 5.66
CA SER A 425 23.08 -13.41 5.40
C SER A 425 22.71 -12.31 6.38
N TYR A 426 21.95 -12.62 7.43
CA TYR A 426 21.57 -11.66 8.46
C TYR A 426 22.61 -11.61 9.58
N ALA A 427 23.11 -10.40 9.90
CA ALA A 427 24.04 -10.18 11.01
C ALA A 427 23.39 -10.34 12.40
N GLN A 428 22.08 -10.09 12.50
CA GLN A 428 21.30 -10.26 13.73
C GLN A 428 20.18 -11.28 13.53
N THR A 429 20.11 -12.25 14.42
CA THR A 429 19.07 -13.29 14.42
C THR A 429 17.79 -12.80 15.09
N GLY A 430 16.92 -12.20 14.31
CA GLY A 430 15.54 -11.94 14.73
C GLY A 430 14.71 -13.24 14.80
N ARG A 431 13.52 -13.19 15.37
CA ARG A 431 12.62 -14.35 15.58
C ARG A 431 12.42 -15.22 14.34
N HIS A 432 12.05 -14.61 13.21
CA HIS A 432 11.83 -15.30 11.94
C HIS A 432 13.10 -15.91 11.35
N ILE A 433 14.26 -15.27 11.57
CA ILE A 433 15.56 -15.76 11.12
C ILE A 433 15.97 -16.97 11.95
N SER A 434 15.80 -16.90 13.27
CA SER A 434 16.07 -18.00 14.18
C SER A 434 15.23 -19.24 13.83
N ALA A 435 13.92 -19.05 13.62
CA ALA A 435 13.03 -20.13 13.20
C ALA A 435 13.42 -20.74 11.84
N ALA A 436 13.86 -19.90 10.88
CA ALA A 436 14.32 -20.38 9.58
C ALA A 436 15.62 -21.19 9.68
N LEU A 437 16.61 -20.67 10.44
CA LEU A 437 17.93 -21.33 10.57
C LEU A 437 17.85 -22.63 11.37
N SER A 438 17.06 -22.67 12.45
CA SER A 438 16.91 -23.89 13.28
C SER A 438 16.15 -25.02 12.57
N SER A 439 15.44 -24.73 11.50
CA SER A 439 14.64 -25.73 10.77
C SER A 439 15.44 -26.62 9.83
N GLY A 440 16.68 -26.25 9.48
CA GLY A 440 17.44 -26.90 8.41
C GLY A 440 16.93 -26.62 6.99
N VAL A 441 15.82 -25.91 6.83
CA VAL A 441 15.24 -25.55 5.53
C VAL A 441 15.93 -24.29 5.00
N LYS A 442 16.30 -24.28 3.72
CA LYS A 442 16.91 -23.12 3.08
C LYS A 442 15.86 -22.06 2.73
N PHE A 443 15.98 -20.88 3.31
CA PHE A 443 15.16 -19.71 2.98
C PHE A 443 15.99 -18.64 2.29
N SER A 444 15.48 -18.14 1.16
CA SER A 444 16.12 -17.13 0.31
C SER A 444 15.42 -15.76 0.43
N ALA A 445 16.09 -14.73 -0.09
CA ALA A 445 15.51 -13.38 -0.17
C ALA A 445 14.15 -13.40 -0.91
N GLY A 446 13.13 -12.83 -0.28
CA GLY A 446 11.75 -12.81 -0.79
C GLY A 446 10.85 -13.91 -0.23
N ASP A 447 11.39 -14.93 0.42
CA ASP A 447 10.59 -15.96 1.08
C ASP A 447 9.89 -15.42 2.33
N THR A 448 8.74 -16.03 2.66
CA THR A 448 8.00 -15.72 3.89
C THR A 448 8.20 -16.86 4.88
N VAL A 449 8.69 -16.54 6.06
CA VAL A 449 8.81 -17.48 7.17
C VAL A 449 7.53 -17.43 7.98
N LYS A 450 6.83 -18.57 8.07
CA LYS A 450 5.67 -18.78 8.94
C LYS A 450 6.16 -19.48 10.21
N TYR A 451 6.02 -18.83 11.36
CA TYR A 451 6.55 -19.34 12.62
C TYR A 451 5.63 -19.04 13.80
N ILE A 452 5.86 -19.73 14.90
CA ILE A 452 5.24 -19.50 16.20
C ILE A 452 6.30 -19.28 17.27
N ILE A 453 5.88 -18.72 18.40
CA ILE A 453 6.69 -18.63 19.62
C ILE A 453 6.19 -19.66 20.62
N THR A 454 7.09 -20.53 21.05
CA THR A 454 6.79 -21.60 22.00
C THR A 454 7.16 -21.20 23.42
N LYS A 455 6.62 -21.94 24.41
CA LYS A 455 7.01 -21.78 25.80
C LYS A 455 8.47 -22.19 25.98
N GLY A 456 9.30 -21.27 26.45
CA GLY A 456 10.73 -21.49 26.60
C GLY A 456 11.14 -21.91 28.01
N ARG A 457 12.44 -22.23 28.15
CA ARG A 457 13.08 -22.45 29.44
C ARG A 457 13.56 -21.11 30.05
N PRO A 458 13.75 -21.03 31.37
CA PRO A 458 14.34 -19.85 31.98
C PRO A 458 15.68 -19.47 31.30
N GLY A 459 15.85 -18.19 30.91
CA GLY A 459 17.03 -17.69 30.23
C GLY A 459 17.01 -17.73 28.69
N GLU A 460 16.05 -18.43 28.07
CA GLU A 460 15.92 -18.43 26.61
C GLU A 460 15.29 -17.14 26.07
N THR A 461 15.92 -16.56 25.07
CA THR A 461 15.38 -15.39 24.36
C THR A 461 14.17 -15.78 23.49
N VAL A 462 13.32 -14.81 23.15
CA VAL A 462 12.16 -15.05 22.27
C VAL A 462 12.60 -15.59 20.88
N SER A 463 13.77 -15.19 20.39
CA SER A 463 14.31 -15.69 19.13
C SER A 463 14.66 -17.19 19.20
N GLN A 464 15.22 -17.65 20.31
CA GLN A 464 15.56 -19.06 20.52
C GLN A 464 14.34 -19.97 20.63
N ARG A 465 13.18 -19.40 21.07
CA ARG A 465 11.91 -20.12 21.18
C ARG A 465 11.03 -20.05 19.92
N SER A 466 11.56 -19.42 18.87
CA SER A 466 10.86 -19.33 17.58
C SER A 466 11.05 -20.59 16.76
N ILE A 467 9.95 -21.19 16.33
CA ILE A 467 9.93 -22.46 15.59
C ILE A 467 9.07 -22.29 14.33
N LEU A 468 9.42 -22.98 13.23
CA LEU A 468 8.55 -23.00 12.05
C LEU A 468 7.18 -23.56 12.41
N PHE A 469 6.15 -22.97 11.84
CA PHE A 469 4.76 -23.36 12.08
C PHE A 469 4.50 -24.84 11.76
N ASP A 470 5.03 -25.33 10.63
CA ASP A 470 4.81 -26.71 10.17
C ASP A 470 5.47 -27.71 11.13
N ILE A 471 6.69 -27.44 11.59
CA ILE A 471 7.38 -28.25 12.60
C ILE A 471 6.59 -28.28 13.93
N ALA A 472 6.06 -27.13 14.34
CA ALA A 472 5.28 -27.06 15.56
C ALA A 472 3.96 -27.84 15.46
N LYS A 473 3.31 -27.78 14.30
CA LYS A 473 2.06 -28.52 14.03
C LYS A 473 2.27 -30.02 13.99
N GLU A 474 3.30 -30.48 13.28
CA GLU A 474 3.65 -31.92 13.18
C GLU A 474 3.99 -32.53 14.53
N ASN A 475 4.67 -31.79 15.40
CA ASN A 475 5.11 -32.27 16.70
C ASN A 475 4.16 -31.86 17.86
N ASN A 476 2.97 -31.33 17.58
CA ASN A 476 1.99 -30.86 18.57
C ASN A 476 2.58 -29.92 19.63
N ILE A 477 3.49 -29.02 19.21
CA ILE A 477 4.15 -28.07 20.13
C ILE A 477 3.19 -26.93 20.45
N GLN A 478 3.03 -26.62 21.73
CA GLN A 478 2.16 -25.54 22.20
C GLN A 478 2.86 -24.18 22.09
N TYR A 479 2.06 -23.16 21.82
CA TYR A 479 2.51 -21.76 21.84
C TYR A 479 2.70 -21.22 23.26
N ASP A 480 3.44 -20.12 23.42
CA ASP A 480 3.59 -19.36 24.68
C ASP A 480 2.42 -18.38 24.88
N PRO A 481 1.45 -18.66 25.77
CA PRO A 481 0.31 -17.76 25.97
C PRO A 481 0.68 -16.33 26.35
N GLU A 482 1.65 -16.17 27.27
CA GLU A 482 2.02 -14.85 27.76
C GLU A 482 2.74 -14.02 26.69
N TYR A 483 3.50 -14.64 25.79
CA TYR A 483 4.06 -13.95 24.62
C TYR A 483 2.93 -13.39 23.72
N TYR A 484 1.94 -14.21 23.38
CA TYR A 484 0.87 -13.77 22.49
C TYR A 484 -0.04 -12.72 23.14
N ILE A 485 -0.31 -12.83 24.41
CA ILE A 485 -1.07 -11.83 25.15
C ILE A 485 -0.30 -10.49 25.19
N ASN A 486 0.94 -10.51 25.69
CA ASN A 486 1.69 -9.29 26.00
C ASN A 486 2.37 -8.66 24.77
N GLN A 487 2.70 -9.42 23.73
CA GLN A 487 3.43 -8.93 22.57
C GLN A 487 2.60 -8.89 21.28
N GLN A 488 1.39 -9.46 21.27
CA GLN A 488 0.52 -9.50 20.11
C GLN A 488 -0.86 -8.90 20.40
N VAL A 489 -1.65 -9.46 21.30
CA VAL A 489 -3.04 -9.03 21.52
C VAL A 489 -3.12 -7.68 22.20
N ILE A 490 -2.52 -7.51 23.38
CA ILE A 490 -2.59 -6.24 24.13
C ILE A 490 -2.04 -5.07 23.29
N PRO A 491 -0.84 -5.13 22.69
CA PRO A 491 -0.33 -4.02 21.89
C PRO A 491 -1.15 -3.72 20.63
N SER A 492 -1.95 -4.68 20.14
CA SER A 492 -2.82 -4.43 18.99
C SER A 492 -4.03 -3.55 19.36
N VAL A 493 -4.55 -3.66 20.58
CA VAL A 493 -5.77 -2.97 21.01
C VAL A 493 -5.53 -1.81 21.99
N LEU A 494 -4.38 -1.77 22.67
CA LEU A 494 -4.07 -0.81 23.72
C LEU A 494 -4.28 0.64 23.28
N GLN A 495 -3.71 1.03 22.14
CA GLN A 495 -3.85 2.39 21.62
C GLN A 495 -5.31 2.79 21.32
N ILE A 496 -6.17 1.82 21.00
CA ILE A 496 -7.60 2.05 20.79
C ILE A 496 -8.27 2.39 22.13
N PHE A 497 -7.99 1.61 23.15
CA PHE A 497 -8.56 1.79 24.49
C PHE A 497 -8.01 3.02 25.21
N GLU A 498 -6.71 3.34 25.05
CA GLU A 498 -6.09 4.56 25.61
C GLU A 498 -6.80 5.83 25.14
N VAL A 499 -7.18 5.91 23.86
CA VAL A 499 -7.95 7.04 23.31
C VAL A 499 -9.35 7.17 23.95
N LEU A 500 -9.88 6.07 24.45
CA LEU A 500 -11.18 6.02 25.14
C LEU A 500 -11.05 6.13 26.66
N GLY A 501 -9.85 6.39 27.19
CA GLY A 501 -9.58 6.61 28.61
C GLY A 501 -9.33 5.34 29.44
N PHE A 502 -9.11 4.18 28.79
CA PHE A 502 -8.81 2.93 29.46
C PHE A 502 -7.30 2.66 29.50
N SER A 503 -6.83 2.11 30.61
CA SER A 503 -5.44 1.68 30.79
C SER A 503 -5.24 0.21 30.42
N GLU A 504 -3.96 -0.21 30.31
CA GLU A 504 -3.61 -1.63 30.15
C GLU A 504 -4.14 -2.49 31.31
N GLY A 505 -4.19 -1.93 32.54
CA GLY A 505 -4.75 -2.60 33.70
C GLY A 505 -6.23 -2.95 33.56
N ASP A 506 -7.01 -2.06 32.91
CA ASP A 506 -8.44 -2.29 32.64
C ASP A 506 -8.65 -3.43 31.65
N ILE A 507 -7.74 -3.54 30.66
CA ILE A 507 -7.76 -4.58 29.64
C ILE A 507 -7.36 -5.95 30.23
N THR A 508 -6.32 -5.97 31.05
CA THR A 508 -5.77 -7.22 31.62
C THR A 508 -6.48 -7.71 32.86
N GLY A 509 -7.28 -6.86 33.50
CA GLY A 509 -7.91 -7.12 34.81
C GLY A 509 -6.92 -7.06 35.98
N LYS A 510 -5.68 -6.61 35.75
CA LYS A 510 -4.72 -6.33 36.81
C LYS A 510 -4.95 -4.89 37.29
N LYS A 511 -5.48 -4.72 38.50
CA LYS A 511 -5.46 -3.40 39.16
C LYS A 511 -4.00 -3.01 39.37
N ASN A 512 -3.57 -1.90 38.79
CA ASN A 512 -2.35 -1.23 39.24
C ASN A 512 -2.66 -0.75 40.66
N LEU A 513 -2.12 -1.44 41.68
CA LEU A 513 -2.07 -0.90 43.02
C LEU A 513 -1.18 0.34 42.93
N SER A 514 -1.78 1.50 43.11
CA SER A 514 -1.08 2.76 43.26
C SER A 514 -0.32 2.71 44.58
N LEU A 515 0.85 3.35 44.65
CA LEU A 515 1.58 3.52 45.90
C LEU A 515 0.76 4.21 47.04
N ASN A 516 -0.41 4.74 46.69
CA ASN A 516 -1.37 5.35 47.65
C ASN A 516 -2.38 4.34 48.22
N ASP A 517 -2.33 3.08 47.82
CA ASP A 517 -3.21 2.00 48.31
C ASP A 517 -2.55 1.18 49.43
N PHE A 518 -1.38 1.62 49.94
CA PHE A 518 -0.68 1.04 51.12
C PHE A 518 -0.62 2.00 52.29
#